data_404d0ff591f33ede01ebb929fab0a600
#
_entry.id   404d0ff591f33ede01ebb929fab0a600
#
_cell.length_a   1.000
_cell.length_b   1.000
_cell.length_c   1.000
_cell.angle_alpha   90.00
_cell.angle_beta   90.00
_cell.angle_gamma   90.00
#
_symmetry.space_group_name_H-M   'P 1'
#
loop_
_entity.id
_entity.type
_entity.pdbx_description
1 polymer ?
#
loop_
_entity_poly.entity_id
_entity_poly.type
_entity_poly.pdbx_seq_one_letter_code
_entity_poly.pdbx_strand_id
1 'polypeptide(L)' 'MDKIWANRLIAGTKEWAEMPTSRRPGVKRELAKRVDKGEVSEEDYKRITGEDYYNG' A
#
# COMPACT_ATOMS: atom_id res chain seq x y z
N MET A 1 1.25 13.17 0.42
CA MET A 1 2.36 12.35 0.91
C MET A 1 2.09 10.85 0.79
N ASP A 2 0.86 10.43 1.05
CA ASP A 2 0.52 9.02 0.96
C ASP A 2 0.72 8.44 -0.44
N LYS A 3 0.47 9.25 -1.47
CA LYS A 3 0.66 8.81 -2.86
C LYS A 3 2.13 8.53 -3.16
N ILE A 4 3.02 9.34 -2.62
CA ILE A 4 4.46 9.16 -2.82
C ILE A 4 4.92 7.86 -2.16
N TRP A 5 4.47 7.61 -0.93
CA TRP A 5 4.79 6.38 -0.23
C TRP A 5 4.24 5.17 -0.98
N ALA A 6 2.97 5.26 -1.42
CA ALA A 6 2.36 4.17 -2.17
C ALA A 6 3.15 3.86 -3.45
N ASN A 7 3.54 4.90 -4.19
CA ASN A 7 4.33 4.72 -5.40
C ASN A 7 5.65 4.02 -5.12
N ARG A 8 6.33 4.42 -4.06
CA ARG A 8 7.63 3.85 -3.68
C ARG A 8 7.50 2.40 -3.22
N LEU A 9 6.45 2.10 -2.49
CA LEU A 9 6.18 0.74 -2.04
C LEU A 9 5.89 -0.19 -3.21
N ILE A 10 5.08 0.29 -4.16
CA ILE A 10 4.75 -0.48 -5.36
C ILE A 10 6.00 -0.71 -6.21
N ALA A 11 6.84 0.31 -6.33
CA ALA A 11 8.07 0.21 -7.11
C ALA A 11 9.16 -0.62 -6.40
N GLY A 12 8.99 -0.89 -5.11
CA GLY A 12 9.96 -1.67 -4.36
C GLY A 12 11.17 -0.89 -3.87
N THR A 13 11.13 0.46 -3.96
CA THR A 13 12.25 1.30 -3.51
C THR A 13 12.21 1.58 -2.02
N LYS A 14 11.06 1.35 -1.38
CA LYS A 14 10.90 1.48 0.07
C LYS A 14 10.11 0.30 0.60
N GLU A 15 10.31 -0.02 1.85
CA GLU A 15 9.60 -1.12 2.49
C GLU A 15 8.55 -0.58 3.47
N TRP A 16 7.51 -1.37 3.67
CA TRP A 16 6.43 -1.03 4.60
C TRP A 16 6.97 -0.73 6.00
N ALA A 17 7.95 -1.52 6.45
CA ALA A 17 8.52 -1.37 7.78
C ALA A 17 9.31 -0.07 7.97
N GLU A 18 9.75 0.55 6.88
CA GLU A 18 10.48 1.82 6.95
C GLU A 18 9.56 2.99 7.22
N MET A 19 8.27 2.82 6.96
CA MET A 19 7.31 3.91 7.08
C MET A 19 6.91 4.13 8.54
N PRO A 20 6.81 5.39 8.99
CA PRO A 20 6.31 5.66 10.33
C PRO A 20 4.92 5.07 10.54
N THR A 21 4.67 4.55 11.74
CA THR A 21 3.39 3.93 12.07
C THR A 21 2.22 4.86 11.84
N SER A 22 2.42 6.16 12.12
CA SER A 22 1.36 7.16 11.95
C SER A 22 0.95 7.35 10.50
N ARG A 23 1.79 6.96 9.55
CA ARG A 23 1.47 7.09 8.13
C ARG A 23 0.82 5.85 7.54
N ARG A 24 0.94 4.71 8.23
CA ARG A 24 0.45 3.44 7.70
C ARG A 24 -1.04 3.44 7.36
N PRO A 25 -1.93 3.96 8.20
CA PRO A 25 -3.36 3.94 7.86
C PRO A 25 -3.69 4.68 6.57
N GLY A 26 -3.09 5.86 6.38
CA GLY A 26 -3.32 6.65 5.16
C GLY A 26 -2.77 6.00 3.91
N VAL A 27 -1.54 5.49 3.99
CA VAL A 27 -0.91 4.81 2.86
C VAL A 27 -1.63 3.51 2.53
N LYS A 28 -2.06 2.78 3.55
CA LYS A 28 -2.82 1.55 3.36
C LYS A 28 -4.12 1.84 2.60
N ARG A 29 -4.79 2.95 2.95
CA ARG A 29 -6.00 3.38 2.26
C ARG A 29 -5.71 3.73 0.81
N GLU A 30 -4.59 4.40 0.56
CA GLU A 30 -4.19 4.74 -0.81
C GLU A 30 -3.91 3.50 -1.63
N LEU A 31 -3.23 2.51 -1.06
CA LEU A 31 -2.98 1.24 -1.73
C LEU A 31 -4.28 0.51 -2.02
N ALA A 32 -5.22 0.53 -1.08
CA ALA A 32 -6.53 -0.08 -1.29
C ALA A 32 -7.28 0.57 -2.45
N LYS A 33 -7.20 1.89 -2.58
CA LYS A 33 -7.80 2.59 -3.72
C LYS A 33 -7.19 2.12 -5.03
N ARG A 34 -5.89 1.87 -5.06
CA ARG A 34 -5.22 1.42 -6.27
C ARG A 34 -5.59 -0.01 -6.63
N VAL A 35 -5.82 -0.85 -5.63
CA VAL A 35 -6.34 -2.19 -5.88
C VAL A 35 -7.73 -2.11 -6.50
N ASP A 36 -8.56 -1.24 -5.95
CA ASP A 36 -9.93 -1.04 -6.44
C ASP A 36 -9.95 -0.55 -7.89
N LYS A 37 -8.97 0.26 -8.27
CA LYS A 37 -8.83 0.77 -9.63
C LYS A 37 -8.16 -0.22 -10.58
N GLY A 38 -7.67 -1.34 -10.06
CA GLY A 38 -6.95 -2.32 -10.87
C GLY A 38 -5.49 -1.97 -11.14
N GLU A 39 -4.94 -0.98 -10.45
CA GLU A 39 -3.55 -0.58 -10.64
C GLU A 39 -2.58 -1.44 -9.84
N VAL A 40 -3.08 -2.06 -8.77
CA VAL A 40 -2.31 -2.94 -7.89
C VAL A 40 -3.14 -4.19 -7.67
N SER A 41 -2.51 -5.37 -7.74
CA SER A 41 -3.23 -6.61 -7.47
C SER A 41 -3.39 -6.81 -5.97
N GLU A 42 -4.35 -7.64 -5.58
CA GLU A 42 -4.54 -8.00 -4.16
C GLU A 42 -3.32 -8.72 -3.62
N GLU A 43 -2.65 -9.49 -4.45
CA GLU A 43 -1.42 -10.16 -4.07
C GLU A 43 -0.31 -9.17 -3.76
N ASP A 44 -0.18 -8.14 -4.59
CA ASP A 44 0.82 -7.09 -4.36
C ASP A 44 0.51 -6.32 -3.09
N TYR A 45 -0.77 -6.02 -2.84
CA TYR A 45 -1.19 -5.36 -1.62
C TYR A 45 -0.74 -6.17 -0.40
N LYS A 46 -1.00 -7.47 -0.42
CA LYS A 46 -0.59 -8.35 0.67
C LYS A 46 0.92 -8.41 0.83
N ARG A 47 1.64 -8.48 -0.29
CA ARG A 47 3.09 -8.49 -0.28
C ARG A 47 3.67 -7.23 0.35
N ILE A 48 3.08 -6.10 0.03
CA ILE A 48 3.55 -4.80 0.51
C ILE A 48 3.20 -4.58 1.98
N THR A 49 1.95 -4.83 2.37
CA THR A 49 1.46 -4.52 3.71
C THR A 49 1.57 -5.69 4.68
N GLY A 50 1.71 -6.91 4.17
CA GLY A 50 1.68 -8.11 4.99
C GLY A 50 0.28 -8.51 5.44
N GLU A 51 -0.76 -7.85 4.93
CA GLU A 51 -2.15 -8.10 5.30
C GLU A 51 -2.98 -8.33 4.06
N ASP A 52 -4.01 -9.17 4.22
CA ASP A 52 -4.94 -9.43 3.13
C ASP A 52 -5.73 -8.17 2.79
N TYR A 53 -6.02 -8.01 1.51
CA TYR A 53 -6.88 -6.91 1.08
C TYR A 53 -8.33 -7.26 1.38
N TYR A 54 -9.03 -6.32 1.98
CA TYR A 54 -10.46 -6.43 2.19
C TYR A 54 -11.19 -5.39 1.39
N ASN A 55 -12.19 -5.83 0.68
CA ASN A 55 -13.10 -4.92 0.03
C ASN A 55 -14.40 -4.93 0.82
N GLY A 56 -14.42 -4.22 1.86
CA GLY A 56 -15.63 -4.14 2.57
C GLY A 56 -15.89 -4.18 3.86
#